data_eff3213ee8ed8253fb709bdf08fd33e5
#
_entry.id   eff3213ee8ed8253fb709bdf08fd33e5
#
_cell.length_a   1.000
_cell.length_b   1.000
_cell.length_c   1.000
_cell.angle_alpha   90.00
_cell.angle_beta   90.00
_cell.angle_gamma   90.00
#
_symmetry.space_group_name_H-M   'P 1'
#
loop_
_entity.id
_entity.type
_entity.pdbx_description
1 polymer ?
#
loop_
_entity_poly.entity_id
_entity_poly.type
_entity_poly.pdbx_seq_one_letter_code
_entity_poly.pdbx_strand_id
1 'polypeptide(L)'
;ISEDLKSFYEYHSILMEPWDGPAALLFSDGRFAGGMLDRNGLRPARYLITKNDMMVVASEVGVMDFEPGDIKEKGRLQPGKILLVDTEKGEIYYDGELKKQLAEAKPYRTWLSTNRIELDELKSGRKVPHHVANYDRMLRTFGYSKEDIERLIMPMASTGAEPINSMGNDTPLAVLSDKPQLLYNYFRQQFAQVTNPPIDPLREELVMSLTEYIGAVGMNILTPSESHCKMVRLNHPILSNTQLDILCNIRYKGFKTVKLPMLFEVAKGKAGLQEALTHLCKMAEESVTEGVNYIVLTDREVDITHAAIPSLLAVSAVHHHLISVGKRVQTALIVETVSYTHLRAHETDS
;
A
#
# COMPACT_ATOMS: atom_id res chain seq x y z
N ILE A 1 25.61 1.22 3.26
CA ILE A 1 24.89 0.65 2.10
C ILE A 1 25.25 1.49 0.87
N SER A 2 25.63 0.84 -0.26
CA SER A 2 25.93 1.54 -1.51
C SER A 2 24.66 2.18 -2.11
N GLU A 3 24.83 3.21 -2.94
CA GLU A 3 23.70 3.87 -3.62
C GLU A 3 22.98 2.91 -4.60
N ASP A 4 23.69 1.98 -5.22
CA ASP A 4 23.10 0.98 -6.10
C ASP A 4 22.22 -0.01 -5.31
N LEU A 5 22.66 -0.41 -4.11
CA LEU A 5 21.86 -1.28 -3.24
C LEU A 5 20.64 -0.55 -2.66
N LYS A 6 20.73 0.74 -2.33
CA LYS A 6 19.56 1.56 -1.97
C LYS A 6 18.57 1.63 -3.11
N SER A 7 19.04 1.87 -4.33
CA SER A 7 18.21 1.95 -5.53
C SER A 7 17.55 0.61 -5.85
N PHE A 8 18.24 -0.50 -5.63
CA PHE A 8 17.67 -1.84 -5.76
C PHE A 8 16.48 -2.03 -4.80
N TYR A 9 16.65 -1.69 -3.52
CA TYR A 9 15.56 -1.81 -2.55
C TYR A 9 14.42 -0.84 -2.85
N GLU A 10 14.71 0.40 -3.23
CA GLU A 10 13.68 1.38 -3.59
C GLU A 10 12.87 0.92 -4.81
N TYR A 11 13.53 0.39 -5.84
CA TYR A 11 12.85 -0.18 -7.00
C TYR A 11 11.86 -1.29 -6.60
N HIS A 12 12.29 -2.21 -5.76
CA HIS A 12 11.43 -3.32 -5.33
C HIS A 12 10.33 -2.88 -4.37
N SER A 13 10.53 -1.82 -3.59
CA SER A 13 9.49 -1.25 -2.74
C SER A 13 8.34 -0.58 -3.51
N ILE A 14 8.58 -0.17 -4.77
CA ILE A 14 7.51 0.28 -5.67
C ILE A 14 6.56 -0.86 -6.05
N LEU A 15 7.07 -2.07 -6.13
CA LEU A 15 6.31 -3.24 -6.60
C LEU A 15 5.61 -3.97 -5.47
N MET A 16 6.18 -3.96 -4.27
CA MET A 16 5.67 -4.68 -3.11
C MET A 16 6.14 -4.02 -1.82
N GLU A 17 5.26 -3.94 -0.86
CA GLU A 17 5.57 -3.45 0.48
C GLU A 17 6.67 -4.30 1.14
N PRO A 18 7.60 -3.68 1.88
CA PRO A 18 8.62 -4.41 2.60
C PRO A 18 8.00 -5.23 3.74
N TRP A 19 8.36 -6.51 3.80
CA TRP A 19 7.95 -7.37 4.90
C TRP A 19 8.81 -7.13 6.14
N ASP A 20 8.17 -7.10 7.29
CA ASP A 20 8.83 -7.06 8.59
C ASP A 20 8.16 -8.07 9.54
N GLY A 21 8.94 -8.57 10.50
CA GLY A 21 8.51 -9.53 11.49
C GLY A 21 9.37 -10.79 11.54
N PRO A 22 9.15 -11.67 12.54
CA PRO A 22 9.93 -12.90 12.74
C PRO A 22 9.73 -13.88 11.59
N ALA A 23 10.77 -14.12 10.81
CA ALA A 23 10.72 -15.07 9.70
C ALA A 23 12.06 -15.79 9.49
N ALA A 24 11.97 -17.06 9.11
CA ALA A 24 13.05 -17.80 8.47
C ALA A 24 12.50 -18.27 7.12
N LEU A 25 12.97 -17.67 6.04
CA LEU A 25 12.50 -17.93 4.69
C LEU A 25 13.46 -18.88 3.99
N LEU A 26 12.94 -20.00 3.50
CA LEU A 26 13.66 -20.91 2.62
C LEU A 26 12.97 -20.92 1.27
N PHE A 27 13.72 -20.96 0.18
CA PHE A 27 13.18 -20.93 -1.17
C PHE A 27 14.04 -21.73 -2.13
N SER A 28 13.44 -22.16 -3.23
CA SER A 28 14.12 -22.75 -4.38
C SER A 28 13.36 -22.46 -5.67
N ASP A 29 14.11 -22.33 -6.78
CA ASP A 29 13.56 -22.19 -8.13
C ASP A 29 13.91 -23.37 -9.04
N GLY A 30 14.48 -24.45 -8.46
CA GLY A 30 14.93 -25.65 -9.16
C GLY A 30 16.43 -25.66 -9.44
N ARG A 31 17.07 -24.50 -9.58
CA ARG A 31 18.52 -24.35 -9.68
C ARG A 31 19.13 -23.80 -8.41
N PHE A 32 18.56 -22.69 -7.94
CA PHE A 32 19.00 -22.06 -6.71
C PHE A 32 18.20 -22.59 -5.53
N ALA A 33 18.88 -22.78 -4.39
CA ALA A 33 18.26 -23.00 -3.10
C ALA A 33 18.85 -22.01 -2.11
N GLY A 34 18.00 -21.35 -1.34
CA GLY A 34 18.48 -20.30 -0.45
C GLY A 34 17.67 -20.16 0.82
N GLY A 35 18.25 -19.40 1.75
CA GLY A 35 17.61 -19.09 3.01
C GLY A 35 18.00 -17.70 3.52
N MET A 36 17.04 -17.03 4.17
CA MET A 36 17.20 -15.71 4.75
C MET A 36 16.47 -15.62 6.08
N LEU A 37 17.04 -14.91 7.04
CA LEU A 37 16.37 -14.55 8.28
C LEU A 37 15.86 -13.12 8.22
N ASP A 38 14.84 -12.86 9.04
CA ASP A 38 14.37 -11.50 9.32
C ASP A 38 15.49 -10.61 9.87
N ARG A 39 15.26 -9.30 9.89
CA ARG A 39 16.22 -8.29 10.32
C ARG A 39 16.83 -8.58 11.71
N ASN A 40 16.03 -9.08 12.64
CA ASN A 40 16.45 -9.36 14.00
C ASN A 40 16.90 -10.82 14.19
N GLY A 41 16.66 -11.70 13.24
CA GLY A 41 17.02 -13.11 13.31
C GLY A 41 16.33 -13.85 14.47
N LEU A 42 15.08 -13.51 14.74
CA LEU A 42 14.33 -14.08 15.87
C LEU A 42 14.02 -15.56 15.68
N ARG A 43 13.90 -16.02 14.43
CA ARG A 43 13.81 -17.44 14.13
C ARG A 43 15.18 -18.01 13.81
N PRO A 44 15.59 -19.15 14.41
CA PRO A 44 16.88 -19.75 14.14
C PRO A 44 16.88 -20.45 12.77
N ALA A 45 18.03 -20.43 12.10
CA ALA A 45 18.35 -21.34 11.02
C ALA A 45 19.85 -21.67 11.08
N ARG A 46 20.15 -22.96 11.05
CA ARG A 46 21.49 -23.48 11.10
C ARG A 46 21.80 -24.21 9.80
N TYR A 47 23.05 -24.25 9.42
CA TYR A 47 23.48 -25.05 8.28
C TYR A 47 24.68 -25.90 8.62
N LEU A 48 24.85 -26.98 7.92
CA LEU A 48 26.05 -27.78 7.85
C LEU A 48 26.37 -28.14 6.39
N ILE A 49 27.64 -28.26 6.09
CA ILE A 49 28.16 -28.70 4.80
C ILE A 49 29.01 -29.93 5.05
N THR A 50 28.78 -30.98 4.29
CA THR A 50 29.54 -32.22 4.39
C THR A 50 30.73 -32.23 3.41
N LYS A 51 31.65 -33.17 3.58
CA LYS A 51 32.82 -33.35 2.69
C LYS A 51 32.45 -33.87 1.31
N ASN A 52 31.27 -34.46 1.17
CA ASN A 52 30.69 -34.91 -0.12
C ASN A 52 29.74 -33.86 -0.72
N ASP A 53 29.91 -32.57 -0.33
CA ASP A 53 29.21 -31.41 -0.87
C ASP A 53 27.69 -31.42 -0.70
N MET A 54 27.18 -32.13 0.32
CA MET A 54 25.78 -32.02 0.72
C MET A 54 25.64 -30.85 1.74
N MET A 55 24.64 -30.00 1.52
CA MET A 55 24.29 -28.92 2.45
C MET A 55 22.91 -29.18 3.07
N VAL A 56 22.82 -29.04 4.38
CA VAL A 56 21.55 -29.12 5.14
C VAL A 56 21.32 -27.81 5.85
N VAL A 57 20.15 -27.21 5.67
CA VAL A 57 19.70 -26.02 6.38
C VAL A 57 18.43 -26.34 7.14
N ALA A 58 18.43 -26.12 8.44
CA ALA A 58 17.29 -26.41 9.29
C ALA A 58 17.22 -25.45 10.49
N SER A 59 16.05 -25.34 11.11
CA SER A 59 15.88 -24.55 12.34
C SER A 59 16.68 -25.12 13.51
N GLU A 60 16.89 -26.44 13.53
CA GLU A 60 17.57 -27.17 14.61
C GLU A 60 18.66 -28.07 14.07
N VAL A 61 19.59 -28.47 14.96
CA VAL A 61 20.58 -29.52 14.68
C VAL A 61 19.94 -30.87 14.97
N GLY A 62 20.42 -31.93 14.30
CA GLY A 62 19.97 -33.30 14.53
C GLY A 62 18.71 -33.67 13.70
N VAL A 63 18.33 -32.88 12.71
CA VAL A 63 17.27 -33.26 11.75
C VAL A 63 17.71 -34.41 10.82
N MET A 64 19.02 -34.55 10.67
CA MET A 64 19.69 -35.66 10.00
C MET A 64 20.95 -36.02 10.77
N ASP A 65 21.28 -37.32 10.84
CA ASP A 65 22.47 -37.82 11.47
C ASP A 65 23.67 -37.79 10.53
N PHE A 66 24.78 -37.24 11.00
CA PHE A 66 26.07 -37.18 10.29
C PHE A 66 27.20 -37.60 11.21
N GLU A 67 28.09 -38.40 10.69
CA GLU A 67 29.35 -38.69 11.40
C GLU A 67 30.18 -37.39 11.54
N PRO A 68 30.72 -37.09 12.72
CA PRO A 68 31.48 -35.84 12.92
C PRO A 68 32.64 -35.68 11.94
N GLY A 69 33.23 -36.80 11.50
CA GLY A 69 34.30 -36.80 10.50
C GLY A 69 33.92 -36.39 9.09
N ASP A 70 32.63 -36.45 8.75
CA ASP A 70 32.11 -36.10 7.42
C ASP A 70 31.70 -34.64 7.28
N ILE A 71 31.70 -33.90 8.39
CA ILE A 71 31.31 -32.50 8.38
C ILE A 71 32.49 -31.63 7.99
N LYS A 72 32.33 -30.83 6.94
CA LYS A 72 33.30 -29.84 6.45
C LYS A 72 33.14 -28.50 7.14
N GLU A 73 31.90 -28.04 7.30
CA GLU A 73 31.55 -26.74 7.87
C GLU A 73 30.21 -26.78 8.63
N LYS A 74 30.13 -26.01 9.71
CA LYS A 74 28.87 -25.75 10.45
C LYS A 74 28.71 -24.26 10.64
N GLY A 75 27.48 -23.77 10.50
CA GLY A 75 27.18 -22.37 10.74
C GLY A 75 25.72 -22.11 11.08
N ARG A 76 25.41 -20.84 11.23
CA ARG A 76 24.04 -20.37 11.34
C ARG A 76 23.84 -19.17 10.44
N LEU A 77 22.64 -19.02 9.91
CA LEU A 77 22.25 -17.80 9.22
C LEU A 77 22.28 -16.63 10.21
N GLN A 78 22.85 -15.53 9.76
CA GLN A 78 22.92 -14.29 10.55
C GLN A 78 21.64 -13.47 10.34
N PRO A 79 21.24 -12.64 11.31
CA PRO A 79 20.11 -11.71 11.16
C PRO A 79 20.21 -10.86 9.89
N GLY A 80 19.15 -10.82 9.10
CA GLY A 80 19.08 -10.05 7.85
C GLY A 80 20.02 -10.50 6.74
N LYS A 81 20.65 -11.69 6.90
CA LYS A 81 21.61 -12.23 5.94
C LYS A 81 20.99 -13.34 5.11
N ILE A 82 21.42 -13.40 3.86
CA ILE A 82 21.01 -14.42 2.90
C ILE A 82 22.17 -15.38 2.62
N LEU A 83 21.81 -16.65 2.41
CA LEU A 83 22.68 -17.71 1.94
C LEU A 83 22.02 -18.30 0.70
N LEU A 84 22.75 -18.44 -0.40
CA LEU A 84 22.25 -18.98 -1.67
C LEU A 84 23.23 -20.05 -2.19
N VAL A 85 22.68 -21.16 -2.66
CA VAL A 85 23.42 -22.24 -3.30
C VAL A 85 22.99 -22.33 -4.77
N ASP A 86 23.95 -22.26 -5.69
CA ASP A 86 23.77 -22.61 -7.10
C ASP A 86 24.08 -24.10 -7.26
N THR A 87 23.05 -24.92 -7.40
CA THR A 87 23.19 -26.40 -7.49
C THR A 87 23.79 -26.86 -8.80
N GLU A 88 23.73 -26.06 -9.86
CA GLU A 88 24.39 -26.36 -11.15
C GLU A 88 25.89 -26.14 -11.08
N LYS A 89 26.32 -25.06 -10.43
CA LYS A 89 27.74 -24.74 -10.31
C LYS A 89 28.41 -25.35 -9.09
N GLY A 90 27.64 -25.77 -8.09
CA GLY A 90 28.16 -26.21 -6.80
C GLY A 90 28.77 -25.06 -5.98
N GLU A 91 28.29 -23.84 -6.16
CA GLU A 91 28.81 -22.63 -5.50
C GLU A 91 27.85 -22.11 -4.42
N ILE A 92 28.43 -21.55 -3.36
CA ILE A 92 27.68 -20.91 -2.27
C ILE A 92 27.96 -19.41 -2.33
N TYR A 93 26.90 -18.62 -2.39
CA TYR A 93 26.94 -17.16 -2.35
C TYR A 93 26.48 -16.64 -0.99
N TYR A 94 27.28 -15.77 -0.41
CA TYR A 94 26.98 -15.13 0.87
C TYR A 94 26.43 -13.72 0.67
N ASP A 95 25.75 -13.22 1.69
CA ASP A 95 24.97 -11.98 1.71
C ASP A 95 25.58 -10.79 0.93
N GLY A 96 26.81 -10.41 1.27
CA GLY A 96 27.42 -9.19 0.71
C GLY A 96 27.66 -9.27 -0.80
N GLU A 97 28.16 -10.42 -1.25
CA GLU A 97 28.43 -10.67 -2.66
C GLU A 97 27.13 -10.77 -3.46
N LEU A 98 26.17 -11.55 -2.94
CA LEU A 98 24.88 -11.72 -3.59
C LEU A 98 24.11 -10.39 -3.72
N LYS A 99 24.05 -9.61 -2.64
CA LYS A 99 23.40 -8.30 -2.65
C LYS A 99 24.05 -7.33 -3.65
N LYS A 100 25.37 -7.37 -3.77
CA LYS A 100 26.08 -6.58 -4.79
C LYS A 100 25.71 -7.01 -6.19
N GLN A 101 25.77 -8.30 -6.48
CA GLN A 101 25.41 -8.85 -7.80
C GLN A 101 23.96 -8.48 -8.18
N LEU A 102 23.00 -8.61 -7.25
CA LEU A 102 21.61 -8.24 -7.49
C LEU A 102 21.43 -6.74 -7.73
N ALA A 103 22.12 -5.89 -6.97
CA ALA A 103 22.04 -4.44 -7.13
C ALA A 103 22.63 -3.94 -8.46
N GLU A 104 23.65 -4.63 -8.97
CA GLU A 104 24.34 -4.32 -10.23
C GLU A 104 23.70 -5.03 -11.44
N ALA A 105 22.79 -5.99 -11.25
CA ALA A 105 22.16 -6.77 -12.32
C ALA A 105 21.34 -5.92 -13.32
N LYS A 106 20.79 -4.81 -12.87
CA LYS A 106 20.04 -3.83 -13.66
C LYS A 106 20.41 -2.41 -13.26
N PRO A 107 20.23 -1.41 -14.13
CA PRO A 107 20.56 -0.02 -13.83
C PRO A 107 19.45 0.68 -13.02
N TYR A 108 19.06 0.11 -11.88
CA TYR A 108 17.95 0.59 -11.02
C TYR A 108 18.05 2.07 -10.68
N ARG A 109 19.27 2.54 -10.37
CA ARG A 109 19.53 3.95 -10.04
C ARG A 109 19.17 4.88 -11.20
N THR A 110 19.57 4.50 -12.41
CA THR A 110 19.25 5.27 -13.63
C THR A 110 17.75 5.25 -13.89
N TRP A 111 17.11 4.09 -13.77
CA TRP A 111 15.68 3.96 -13.98
C TRP A 111 14.87 4.86 -13.02
N LEU A 112 15.21 4.84 -11.73
CA LEU A 112 14.56 5.69 -10.72
C LEU A 112 14.80 7.17 -10.99
N SER A 113 16.05 7.59 -11.19
CA SER A 113 16.37 9.01 -11.39
C SER A 113 15.77 9.60 -12.67
N THR A 114 15.56 8.76 -13.70
CA THR A 114 15.00 9.21 -14.99
C THR A 114 13.47 9.24 -14.96
N ASN A 115 12.80 8.31 -14.27
CA ASN A 115 11.36 8.08 -14.44
C ASN A 115 10.52 8.51 -13.25
N ARG A 116 11.03 8.38 -12.01
CA ARG A 116 10.33 8.78 -10.82
C ARG A 116 10.12 10.30 -10.77
N ILE A 117 9.01 10.73 -10.23
CA ILE A 117 8.64 12.14 -10.05
C ILE A 117 8.31 12.35 -8.57
N GLU A 118 8.86 13.38 -7.97
CA GLU A 118 8.42 13.85 -6.65
C GLU A 118 7.22 14.78 -6.85
N LEU A 119 6.11 14.51 -6.15
CA LEU A 119 4.91 15.35 -6.28
C LEU A 119 5.19 16.81 -5.94
N ASP A 120 6.03 17.06 -4.94
CA ASP A 120 6.36 18.40 -4.46
C ASP A 120 7.20 19.21 -5.47
N GLU A 121 7.82 18.56 -6.46
CA GLU A 121 8.54 19.23 -7.56
C GLU A 121 7.59 19.75 -8.65
N LEU A 122 6.35 19.24 -8.68
CA LEU A 122 5.33 19.66 -9.62
C LEU A 122 4.62 20.92 -9.10
N LYS A 123 4.56 21.96 -9.92
CA LYS A 123 3.92 23.21 -9.53
C LYS A 123 2.47 23.27 -9.99
N SER A 124 1.57 23.67 -9.09
CA SER A 124 0.21 24.05 -9.46
C SER A 124 0.22 25.48 -10.06
N GLY A 125 -0.42 25.61 -11.21
CA GLY A 125 -0.69 26.93 -11.81
C GLY A 125 -1.98 27.59 -11.29
N ARG A 126 -2.75 26.93 -10.43
CA ARG A 126 -4.08 27.37 -9.99
C ARG A 126 -4.16 27.53 -8.48
N LYS A 127 -4.87 28.58 -8.03
CA LYS A 127 -5.39 28.62 -6.65
C LYS A 127 -6.68 27.82 -6.61
N VAL A 128 -6.69 26.73 -5.88
CA VAL A 128 -7.90 25.92 -5.65
C VAL A 128 -8.78 26.66 -4.66
N PRO A 129 -10.05 26.98 -4.99
CA PRO A 129 -10.96 27.64 -4.05
C PRO A 129 -11.24 26.71 -2.86
N HIS A 130 -11.15 27.25 -1.65
CA HIS A 130 -11.48 26.53 -0.42
C HIS A 130 -12.93 26.73 0.05
N HIS A 131 -13.77 27.41 -0.76
CA HIS A 131 -15.13 27.71 -0.36
C HIS A 131 -16.08 26.55 -0.68
N VAL A 132 -16.72 26.01 0.36
CA VAL A 132 -17.79 25.00 0.23
C VAL A 132 -19.13 25.73 0.39
N ALA A 133 -19.92 25.77 -0.67
CA ALA A 133 -21.29 26.26 -0.56
C ALA A 133 -22.15 25.26 0.22
N ASN A 134 -23.11 25.78 1.03
CA ASN A 134 -24.03 24.95 1.84
C ASN A 134 -23.32 24.00 2.83
N TYR A 135 -22.36 24.52 3.59
CA TYR A 135 -21.55 23.76 4.53
C TYR A 135 -22.38 22.87 5.48
N ASP A 136 -23.42 23.39 6.13
CA ASP A 136 -24.26 22.61 7.05
C ASP A 136 -24.98 21.44 6.38
N ARG A 137 -25.34 21.60 5.12
CA ARG A 137 -25.94 20.53 4.36
C ARG A 137 -24.94 19.45 4.01
N MET A 138 -23.73 19.84 3.64
CA MET A 138 -22.64 18.91 3.36
C MET A 138 -22.26 18.09 4.59
N LEU A 139 -22.16 18.72 5.75
CA LEU A 139 -21.92 18.02 7.02
C LEU A 139 -22.98 16.93 7.26
N ARG A 140 -24.27 17.25 7.11
CA ARG A 140 -25.34 16.26 7.31
C ARG A 140 -25.32 15.15 6.25
N THR A 141 -25.00 15.50 5.01
CA THR A 141 -24.93 14.52 3.90
C THR A 141 -23.86 13.47 4.17
N PHE A 142 -22.72 13.88 4.76
CA PHE A 142 -21.60 12.98 5.07
C PHE A 142 -21.58 12.50 6.53
N GLY A 143 -22.65 12.75 7.28
CA GLY A 143 -22.84 12.20 8.63
C GLY A 143 -22.04 12.87 9.73
N TYR A 144 -21.47 14.06 9.51
CA TYR A 144 -20.76 14.80 10.56
C TYR A 144 -21.72 15.41 11.56
N SER A 145 -21.47 15.14 12.83
CA SER A 145 -22.15 15.79 13.95
C SER A 145 -21.43 17.08 14.37
N LYS A 146 -22.10 17.86 15.19
CA LYS A 146 -21.47 19.03 15.81
C LYS A 146 -20.32 18.63 16.74
N GLU A 147 -20.45 17.49 17.40
CA GLU A 147 -19.42 16.92 18.27
C GLU A 147 -18.16 16.54 17.49
N ASP A 148 -18.30 15.91 16.33
CA ASP A 148 -17.16 15.59 15.45
C ASP A 148 -16.38 16.84 15.05
N ILE A 149 -17.09 17.93 14.74
CA ILE A 149 -16.45 19.20 14.40
C ILE A 149 -15.72 19.78 15.59
N GLU A 150 -16.39 19.90 16.75
CA GLU A 150 -15.84 20.60 17.92
C GLU A 150 -14.77 19.81 18.65
N ARG A 151 -14.90 18.47 18.73
CA ARG A 151 -14.03 17.60 19.52
C ARG A 151 -12.94 16.89 18.73
N LEU A 152 -13.14 16.68 17.43
CA LEU A 152 -12.18 15.99 16.59
C LEU A 152 -11.52 16.93 15.59
N ILE A 153 -12.29 17.51 14.68
CA ILE A 153 -11.73 18.22 13.51
C ILE A 153 -11.11 19.56 13.92
N MET A 154 -11.78 20.35 14.77
CA MET A 154 -11.23 21.65 15.21
C MET A 154 -9.92 21.51 16.00
N PRO A 155 -9.78 20.62 17.00
CA PRO A 155 -8.50 20.40 17.66
C PRO A 155 -7.40 19.97 16.67
N MET A 156 -7.67 19.01 15.77
CA MET A 156 -6.72 18.59 14.75
C MET A 156 -6.28 19.76 13.86
N ALA A 157 -7.21 20.57 13.39
CA ALA A 157 -6.93 21.72 12.52
C ALA A 157 -6.12 22.80 13.23
N SER A 158 -6.32 22.99 14.54
CA SER A 158 -5.67 24.06 15.31
C SER A 158 -4.30 23.66 15.86
N THR A 159 -4.10 22.39 16.20
CA THR A 159 -2.88 21.92 16.88
C THR A 159 -1.98 21.09 15.98
N GLY A 160 -2.50 20.56 14.87
CA GLY A 160 -1.79 19.60 14.01
C GLY A 160 -1.56 18.23 14.66
N ALA A 161 -2.30 17.93 15.74
CA ALA A 161 -2.21 16.68 16.48
C ALA A 161 -3.60 16.06 16.66
N GLU A 162 -3.67 14.74 16.79
CA GLU A 162 -4.91 14.07 17.13
C GLU A 162 -5.42 14.47 18.52
N PRO A 163 -6.74 14.63 18.69
CA PRO A 163 -7.31 14.90 19.99
C PRO A 163 -7.24 13.66 20.89
N ILE A 164 -7.15 13.87 22.19
CA ILE A 164 -7.23 12.80 23.18
C ILE A 164 -8.69 12.44 23.40
N ASN A 165 -9.04 11.18 23.12
CA ASN A 165 -10.36 10.61 23.30
C ASN A 165 -10.34 9.39 24.23
N SER A 166 -11.53 8.96 24.67
CA SER A 166 -11.71 7.68 25.35
C SER A 166 -11.55 6.54 24.36
N MET A 167 -10.85 5.49 24.76
CA MET A 167 -10.75 4.24 23.98
C MET A 167 -11.98 3.36 24.11
N GLY A 168 -12.85 3.61 25.09
CA GLY A 168 -14.12 2.92 25.24
C GLY A 168 -15.15 3.43 24.24
N ASN A 169 -15.85 2.52 23.58
CA ASN A 169 -16.95 2.80 22.68
C ASN A 169 -18.15 1.92 23.01
N ASP A 170 -19.17 2.50 23.62
CA ASP A 170 -20.44 1.85 23.98
C ASP A 170 -21.58 2.22 22.99
N THR A 171 -21.25 2.76 21.82
CA THR A 171 -22.20 3.00 20.75
C THR A 171 -22.86 1.67 20.33
N PRO A 172 -24.21 1.61 20.26
CA PRO A 172 -24.92 0.43 19.79
C PRO A 172 -24.50 0.02 18.38
N LEU A 173 -24.60 -1.28 18.09
CA LEU A 173 -24.34 -1.81 16.75
C LEU A 173 -25.20 -1.08 15.71
N ALA A 174 -24.61 -0.66 14.60
CA ALA A 174 -25.30 0.07 13.53
C ALA A 174 -26.52 -0.69 12.99
N VAL A 175 -26.47 -2.03 12.95
CA VAL A 175 -27.57 -2.89 12.50
C VAL A 175 -28.82 -2.81 13.41
N LEU A 176 -28.68 -2.35 14.65
CA LEU A 176 -29.78 -2.17 15.62
C LEU A 176 -30.32 -0.72 15.62
N SER A 177 -29.77 0.16 14.79
CA SER A 177 -30.19 1.56 14.73
C SER A 177 -31.39 1.74 13.82
N ASP A 178 -32.38 2.52 14.28
CA ASP A 178 -33.52 2.96 13.46
C ASP A 178 -33.15 4.14 12.53
N LYS A 179 -31.95 4.67 12.67
CA LYS A 179 -31.42 5.75 11.83
C LYS A 179 -30.48 5.23 10.78
N PRO A 180 -30.43 5.85 9.59
CA PRO A 180 -29.39 5.56 8.61
C PRO A 180 -28.01 5.73 9.22
N GLN A 181 -27.14 4.75 9.02
CA GLN A 181 -25.77 4.75 9.48
C GLN A 181 -24.82 4.76 8.29
N LEU A 182 -23.63 5.31 8.45
CA LEU A 182 -22.56 5.21 7.47
C LEU A 182 -22.18 3.74 7.26
N LEU A 183 -21.79 3.39 6.04
CA LEU A 183 -21.45 2.00 5.70
C LEU A 183 -20.37 1.42 6.64
N TYR A 184 -19.39 2.21 7.03
CA TYR A 184 -18.29 1.80 7.93
C TYR A 184 -18.78 1.31 9.29
N ASN A 185 -19.83 1.92 9.83
CA ASN A 185 -20.38 1.58 11.15
C ASN A 185 -20.97 0.15 11.22
N TYR A 186 -21.18 -0.49 10.06
CA TYR A 186 -21.65 -1.88 9.98
C TYR A 186 -20.52 -2.90 10.07
N PHE A 187 -19.24 -2.47 9.95
CA PHE A 187 -18.09 -3.36 10.04
C PHE A 187 -17.40 -3.20 11.38
N ARG A 188 -16.94 -4.30 11.93
CA ARG A 188 -16.17 -4.33 13.17
C ARG A 188 -15.01 -5.30 13.02
N GLN A 189 -13.90 -4.95 13.64
CA GLN A 189 -12.76 -5.83 13.78
C GLN A 189 -13.14 -7.09 14.56
N GLN A 190 -12.71 -8.26 14.07
CA GLN A 190 -13.09 -9.57 14.62
C GLN A 190 -11.96 -10.24 15.41
N PHE A 191 -10.79 -9.66 15.44
CA PHE A 191 -9.62 -10.18 16.15
C PHE A 191 -9.01 -9.10 17.05
N ALA A 192 -8.34 -9.55 18.11
CA ALA A 192 -7.65 -8.64 19.02
C ALA A 192 -6.41 -8.05 18.34
N GLN A 193 -6.17 -6.77 18.58
CA GLN A 193 -5.01 -6.06 18.11
C GLN A 193 -4.30 -5.36 19.28
N VAL A 194 -2.98 -5.27 19.22
CA VAL A 194 -2.20 -4.56 20.23
C VAL A 194 -2.27 -3.05 19.93
N THR A 195 -2.73 -2.26 20.90
CA THR A 195 -2.85 -0.78 20.75
C THR A 195 -1.50 -0.10 20.64
N ASN A 196 -0.48 -0.59 21.35
CA ASN A 196 0.89 -0.08 21.30
C ASN A 196 1.85 -1.24 20.97
N PRO A 197 2.00 -1.61 19.69
CA PRO A 197 2.94 -2.66 19.33
C PRO A 197 4.38 -2.23 19.67
N PRO A 198 5.23 -3.16 20.15
CA PRO A 198 6.62 -2.86 20.49
C PRO A 198 7.41 -2.64 19.19
N ILE A 199 7.67 -1.39 18.85
CA ILE A 199 8.42 -0.98 17.65
C ILE A 199 9.72 -0.30 18.13
N ASP A 200 10.87 -0.85 17.71
CA ASP A 200 12.17 -0.21 17.95
C ASP A 200 12.41 0.95 16.96
N PRO A 201 13.30 1.91 17.26
CA PRO A 201 13.52 3.09 16.42
C PRO A 201 13.95 2.80 14.97
N LEU A 202 14.63 1.67 14.72
CA LEU A 202 15.04 1.28 13.36
C LEU A 202 13.87 0.70 12.56
N ARG A 203 13.02 -0.06 13.24
CA ARG A 203 11.81 -0.61 12.65
C ARG A 203 10.76 0.47 12.41
N GLU A 204 10.69 1.47 13.28
CA GLU A 204 9.76 2.59 13.16
C GLU A 204 9.90 3.29 11.81
N GLU A 205 11.12 3.58 11.35
CA GLU A 205 11.36 4.21 10.05
C GLU A 205 10.74 3.41 8.88
N LEU A 206 10.73 2.08 8.97
CA LEU A 206 10.17 1.21 7.96
C LEU A 206 8.64 1.11 8.08
N VAL A 207 8.13 0.72 9.25
CA VAL A 207 6.70 0.37 9.43
C VAL A 207 5.80 1.60 9.63
N MET A 208 6.37 2.75 10.00
CA MET A 208 5.67 4.03 10.13
C MET A 208 5.87 4.94 8.92
N SER A 209 6.54 4.46 7.86
CA SER A 209 6.68 5.21 6.63
C SER A 209 5.31 5.41 5.97
N LEU A 210 5.02 6.67 5.63
CA LEU A 210 3.81 7.05 4.88
C LEU A 210 4.10 7.28 3.40
N THR A 211 5.33 6.98 2.96
CA THR A 211 5.72 7.16 1.56
C THR A 211 4.96 6.20 0.65
N GLU A 212 4.35 6.75 -0.39
CA GLU A 212 3.58 6.02 -1.38
C GLU A 212 4.11 6.27 -2.79
N TYR A 213 3.96 5.26 -3.66
CA TYR A 213 4.24 5.37 -5.08
C TYR A 213 2.95 5.13 -5.86
N ILE A 214 2.52 6.12 -6.62
CA ILE A 214 1.30 6.02 -7.43
C ILE A 214 1.62 6.05 -8.92
N GLY A 215 0.97 5.17 -9.69
CA GLY A 215 1.17 5.06 -11.13
C GLY A 215 0.69 3.72 -11.68
N ALA A 216 1.10 3.42 -12.90
CA ALA A 216 0.83 2.16 -13.56
C ALA A 216 2.07 1.27 -13.47
N VAL A 217 2.01 0.20 -12.69
CA VAL A 217 3.12 -0.76 -12.57
C VAL A 217 3.34 -1.55 -13.86
N GLY A 218 2.28 -1.70 -14.68
CA GLY A 218 2.33 -2.48 -15.91
C GLY A 218 1.95 -3.95 -15.71
N MET A 219 2.12 -4.75 -16.77
CA MET A 219 1.55 -6.12 -16.82
C MET A 219 2.40 -7.19 -16.14
N ASN A 220 3.71 -7.03 -16.09
CA ASN A 220 4.62 -8.08 -15.62
C ASN A 220 5.55 -7.56 -14.51
N ILE A 221 5.11 -7.69 -13.28
CA ILE A 221 5.89 -7.30 -12.09
C ILE A 221 7.07 -8.24 -11.78
N LEU A 222 7.09 -9.44 -12.36
CA LEU A 222 8.15 -10.43 -12.11
C LEU A 222 9.40 -10.19 -12.95
N THR A 223 9.28 -9.41 -14.03
CA THR A 223 10.43 -9.06 -14.87
C THR A 223 10.81 -7.61 -14.66
N PRO A 224 11.96 -7.31 -14.02
CA PRO A 224 12.39 -5.94 -13.78
C PRO A 224 12.45 -5.11 -15.05
N SER A 225 11.81 -3.94 -15.03
CA SER A 225 11.68 -3.05 -16.16
C SER A 225 11.76 -1.59 -15.71
N GLU A 226 12.33 -0.74 -16.58
CA GLU A 226 12.36 0.72 -16.40
C GLU A 226 10.95 1.32 -16.27
N SER A 227 9.95 0.73 -16.95
CA SER A 227 8.57 1.22 -16.91
C SER A 227 7.94 1.21 -15.51
N HIS A 228 8.38 0.30 -14.62
CA HIS A 228 7.92 0.23 -13.24
C HIS A 228 8.30 1.48 -12.42
N CYS A 229 9.36 2.19 -12.82
CA CYS A 229 9.78 3.41 -12.15
C CYS A 229 8.98 4.65 -12.57
N LYS A 230 8.07 4.53 -13.57
CA LYS A 230 7.23 5.64 -14.01
C LYS A 230 6.10 5.88 -13.00
N MET A 231 6.47 6.45 -11.85
CA MET A 231 5.61 6.67 -10.69
C MET A 231 5.74 8.10 -10.17
N VAL A 232 4.70 8.57 -9.51
CA VAL A 232 4.78 9.76 -8.66
C VAL A 232 4.96 9.29 -7.22
N ARG A 233 6.03 9.75 -6.58
CA ARG A 233 6.28 9.52 -5.17
C ARG A 233 5.58 10.57 -4.33
N LEU A 234 4.86 10.12 -3.33
CA LEU A 234 4.15 10.92 -2.34
C LEU A 234 4.86 10.76 -0.99
N ASN A 235 4.97 11.84 -0.23
CA ASN A 235 5.51 11.76 1.14
C ASN A 235 4.51 11.14 2.12
N HIS A 236 3.21 11.19 1.79
CA HIS A 236 2.12 10.58 2.54
C HIS A 236 0.89 10.34 1.65
N PRO A 237 0.01 9.39 1.99
CA PRO A 237 -1.12 9.00 1.14
C PRO A 237 -2.26 10.01 1.10
N ILE A 238 -2.29 10.98 2.02
CA ILE A 238 -3.32 12.02 2.09
C ILE A 238 -2.87 13.24 1.29
N LEU A 239 -3.68 13.64 0.31
CA LEU A 239 -3.39 14.75 -0.57
C LEU A 239 -4.19 16.00 -0.15
N SER A 240 -3.53 17.15 -0.16
CA SER A 240 -4.23 18.43 -0.13
C SER A 240 -4.98 18.68 -1.44
N ASN A 241 -5.97 19.59 -1.42
CA ASN A 241 -6.68 19.99 -2.64
C ASN A 241 -5.73 20.49 -3.74
N THR A 242 -4.64 21.17 -3.37
CA THR A 242 -3.63 21.63 -4.32
C THR A 242 -2.85 20.47 -4.94
N GLN A 243 -2.44 19.50 -4.14
CA GLN A 243 -1.74 18.31 -4.62
C GLN A 243 -2.62 17.46 -5.52
N LEU A 244 -3.89 17.29 -5.17
CA LEU A 244 -4.86 16.62 -6.02
C LEU A 244 -5.07 17.34 -7.35
N ASP A 245 -5.16 18.70 -7.33
CA ASP A 245 -5.27 19.49 -8.56
C ASP A 245 -4.05 19.32 -9.45
N ILE A 246 -2.84 19.26 -8.88
CA ILE A 246 -1.61 18.96 -9.61
C ILE A 246 -1.72 17.60 -10.33
N LEU A 247 -2.13 16.55 -9.62
CA LEU A 247 -2.30 15.21 -10.20
C LEU A 247 -3.39 15.16 -11.27
N CYS A 248 -4.50 15.86 -11.06
CA CYS A 248 -5.60 15.94 -12.05
C CYS A 248 -5.20 16.65 -13.34
N ASN A 249 -4.24 17.58 -13.26
CA ASN A 249 -3.78 18.37 -14.40
C ASN A 249 -2.36 17.98 -14.87
N ILE A 250 -1.84 16.85 -14.40
CA ILE A 250 -0.49 16.41 -14.74
C ILE A 250 -0.34 16.19 -16.26
N ARG A 251 0.65 16.86 -16.86
CA ARG A 251 0.98 16.74 -18.29
C ARG A 251 2.43 16.29 -18.52
N TYR A 252 3.03 15.75 -17.49
CA TYR A 252 4.44 15.37 -17.50
C TYR A 252 4.60 13.89 -17.88
N LYS A 253 5.56 13.56 -18.72
CA LYS A 253 5.91 12.17 -19.12
C LYS A 253 4.73 11.32 -19.60
N GLY A 254 3.67 11.93 -20.13
CA GLY A 254 2.50 11.22 -20.68
C GLY A 254 1.57 10.61 -19.63
N PHE A 255 1.63 11.07 -18.38
CA PHE A 255 0.59 10.71 -17.39
C PHE A 255 -0.77 11.29 -17.78
N LYS A 256 -1.80 10.51 -17.55
CA LYS A 256 -3.19 10.89 -17.77
C LYS A 256 -4.02 10.63 -16.53
N THR A 257 -4.86 11.59 -16.16
CA THR A 257 -5.80 11.49 -15.04
C THR A 257 -7.24 11.66 -15.54
N VAL A 258 -8.15 10.91 -14.97
CA VAL A 258 -9.60 11.07 -15.16
C VAL A 258 -10.30 11.16 -13.81
N LYS A 259 -11.30 12.04 -13.70
CA LYS A 259 -12.23 12.05 -12.56
C LYS A 259 -13.50 11.32 -12.94
N LEU A 260 -13.89 10.35 -12.10
CA LEU A 260 -15.13 9.61 -12.25
C LEU A 260 -16.04 9.90 -11.06
N PRO A 261 -17.24 10.45 -11.28
CA PRO A 261 -18.19 10.71 -10.22
C PRO A 261 -18.73 9.40 -9.65
N MET A 262 -18.60 9.22 -8.33
CA MET A 262 -19.21 8.11 -7.60
C MET A 262 -20.55 8.53 -7.01
N LEU A 263 -21.52 8.80 -7.89
CA LEU A 263 -22.83 9.31 -7.56
C LEU A 263 -23.94 8.41 -8.12
N PHE A 264 -25.09 8.41 -7.46
CA PHE A 264 -26.29 7.74 -7.95
C PHE A 264 -27.53 8.61 -7.78
N GLU A 265 -28.52 8.40 -8.64
CA GLU A 265 -29.79 9.11 -8.65
C GLU A 265 -30.70 8.66 -7.49
N VAL A 266 -31.00 9.56 -6.56
CA VAL A 266 -31.75 9.25 -5.32
C VAL A 266 -33.16 8.71 -5.65
N ALA A 267 -33.82 9.26 -6.68
CA ALA A 267 -35.16 8.87 -7.06
C ALA A 267 -35.29 7.38 -7.48
N LYS A 268 -34.18 6.77 -7.95
CA LYS A 268 -34.13 5.36 -8.33
C LYS A 268 -33.84 4.40 -7.15
N GLY A 269 -33.55 4.93 -5.99
CA GLY A 269 -33.29 4.14 -4.78
C GLY A 269 -32.19 3.04 -4.96
N LYS A 270 -32.45 1.84 -4.45
CA LYS A 270 -31.54 0.71 -4.52
C LYS A 270 -31.13 0.34 -5.95
N ALA A 271 -32.07 0.38 -6.89
CA ALA A 271 -31.79 0.07 -8.29
C ALA A 271 -30.80 1.08 -8.88
N GLY A 272 -31.00 2.38 -8.60
CA GLY A 272 -30.12 3.45 -9.05
C GLY A 272 -28.69 3.31 -8.50
N LEU A 273 -28.52 2.92 -7.23
CA LEU A 273 -27.21 2.64 -6.65
C LEU A 273 -26.51 1.49 -7.39
N GLN A 274 -27.23 0.42 -7.69
CA GLN A 274 -26.67 -0.76 -8.36
C GLN A 274 -26.27 -0.45 -9.82
N GLU A 275 -27.12 0.27 -10.55
CA GLU A 275 -26.86 0.75 -11.91
C GLU A 275 -25.63 1.66 -11.95
N ALA A 276 -25.57 2.64 -11.04
CA ALA A 276 -24.47 3.59 -10.96
C ALA A 276 -23.13 2.91 -10.63
N LEU A 277 -23.14 1.92 -9.72
CA LEU A 277 -21.95 1.16 -9.37
C LEU A 277 -21.42 0.34 -10.57
N THR A 278 -22.33 -0.31 -11.30
CA THR A 278 -21.98 -1.06 -12.52
C THR A 278 -21.42 -0.12 -13.59
N HIS A 279 -22.04 1.05 -13.76
CA HIS A 279 -21.57 2.06 -14.70
C HIS A 279 -20.19 2.62 -14.33
N LEU A 280 -19.96 2.90 -13.04
CA LEU A 280 -18.66 3.36 -12.53
C LEU A 280 -17.54 2.36 -12.83
N CYS A 281 -17.78 1.07 -12.60
CA CYS A 281 -16.84 -0.01 -12.92
C CYS A 281 -16.48 -0.04 -14.42
N LYS A 282 -17.49 0.13 -15.28
CA LYS A 282 -17.29 0.15 -16.73
C LYS A 282 -16.52 1.37 -17.19
N MET A 283 -16.85 2.56 -16.69
CA MET A 283 -16.09 3.79 -16.97
C MET A 283 -14.62 3.66 -16.55
N ALA A 284 -14.35 3.05 -15.40
CA ALA A 284 -12.99 2.82 -14.93
C ALA A 284 -12.23 1.86 -15.87
N GLU A 285 -12.87 0.80 -16.34
CA GLU A 285 -12.28 -0.14 -17.30
C GLU A 285 -11.97 0.52 -18.66
N GLU A 286 -12.89 1.31 -19.18
CA GLU A 286 -12.71 2.08 -20.42
C GLU A 286 -11.55 3.07 -20.28
N SER A 287 -11.48 3.79 -19.16
CA SER A 287 -10.40 4.74 -18.86
C SER A 287 -9.03 4.06 -18.86
N VAL A 288 -8.91 2.88 -18.24
CA VAL A 288 -7.65 2.11 -18.28
C VAL A 288 -7.29 1.70 -19.71
N THR A 289 -8.25 1.30 -20.50
CA THR A 289 -8.03 0.93 -21.90
C THR A 289 -7.52 2.11 -22.74
N GLU A 290 -7.92 3.33 -22.40
CA GLU A 290 -7.44 4.59 -23.01
C GLU A 290 -6.08 5.05 -22.47
N GLY A 291 -5.48 4.26 -21.59
CA GLY A 291 -4.15 4.51 -21.01
C GLY A 291 -4.13 5.56 -19.90
N VAL A 292 -5.22 5.67 -19.13
CA VAL A 292 -5.29 6.52 -17.94
C VAL A 292 -4.48 5.89 -16.81
N ASN A 293 -3.58 6.68 -16.21
CA ASN A 293 -2.70 6.26 -15.11
C ASN A 293 -3.33 6.49 -13.73
N TYR A 294 -4.17 7.53 -13.59
CA TYR A 294 -4.82 7.90 -12.33
C TYR A 294 -6.32 8.03 -12.52
N ILE A 295 -7.08 7.23 -11.80
CA ILE A 295 -8.54 7.34 -11.73
C ILE A 295 -8.88 7.96 -10.37
N VAL A 296 -9.47 9.15 -10.39
CA VAL A 296 -9.95 9.84 -9.20
C VAL A 296 -11.45 9.58 -9.06
N LEU A 297 -11.84 8.82 -8.04
CA LEU A 297 -13.23 8.61 -7.66
C LEU A 297 -13.67 9.77 -6.77
N THR A 298 -14.69 10.53 -7.19
CA THR A 298 -15.08 11.78 -6.51
C THR A 298 -16.56 11.82 -6.17
N ASP A 299 -16.88 12.33 -4.97
CA ASP A 299 -18.25 12.62 -4.52
C ASP A 299 -18.55 14.13 -4.42
N ARG A 300 -17.70 14.99 -4.96
CA ARG A 300 -17.85 16.46 -4.85
C ARG A 300 -19.14 17.02 -5.39
N GLU A 301 -19.77 16.37 -6.35
CA GLU A 301 -20.94 16.87 -7.05
C GLU A 301 -22.26 16.36 -6.44
N VAL A 302 -22.24 15.97 -5.17
CA VAL A 302 -23.46 15.61 -4.42
C VAL A 302 -24.45 16.78 -4.40
N ASP A 303 -25.70 16.52 -4.79
CA ASP A 303 -26.78 17.50 -4.79
C ASP A 303 -28.09 16.92 -4.22
N ILE A 304 -29.25 17.55 -4.50
CA ILE A 304 -30.54 17.08 -4.02
C ILE A 304 -31.09 15.89 -4.80
N THR A 305 -30.54 15.62 -5.96
CA THR A 305 -30.98 14.55 -6.88
C THR A 305 -29.99 13.41 -6.93
N HIS A 306 -28.71 13.66 -6.59
CA HIS A 306 -27.62 12.69 -6.62
C HIS A 306 -26.96 12.56 -5.24
N ALA A 307 -26.94 11.35 -4.74
CA ALA A 307 -26.22 11.00 -3.50
C ALA A 307 -24.91 10.28 -3.82
N ALA A 308 -23.96 10.36 -2.89
CA ALA A 308 -22.70 9.65 -3.02
C ALA A 308 -22.90 8.13 -2.88
N ILE A 309 -22.28 7.37 -3.76
CA ILE A 309 -22.00 5.95 -3.51
C ILE A 309 -21.02 5.92 -2.34
N PRO A 310 -21.25 5.11 -1.28
CA PRO A 310 -20.28 5.00 -0.20
C PRO A 310 -18.88 4.72 -0.74
N SER A 311 -17.88 5.52 -0.36
CA SER A 311 -16.54 5.48 -0.97
C SER A 311 -15.89 4.11 -0.84
N LEU A 312 -16.05 3.44 0.31
CA LEU A 312 -15.59 2.06 0.52
C LEU A 312 -16.18 1.10 -0.53
N LEU A 313 -17.48 1.20 -0.80
CA LEU A 313 -18.16 0.36 -1.79
C LEU A 313 -17.69 0.67 -3.21
N ALA A 314 -17.57 1.96 -3.56
CA ALA A 314 -17.11 2.41 -4.88
C ALA A 314 -15.68 1.93 -5.18
N VAL A 315 -14.75 2.16 -4.23
CA VAL A 315 -13.34 1.74 -4.38
C VAL A 315 -13.23 0.23 -4.49
N SER A 316 -13.90 -0.50 -3.59
CA SER A 316 -13.88 -1.97 -3.60
C SER A 316 -14.43 -2.54 -4.91
N ALA A 317 -15.56 -2.02 -5.40
CA ALA A 317 -16.16 -2.48 -6.65
C ALA A 317 -15.24 -2.22 -7.86
N VAL A 318 -14.70 -1.01 -8.00
CA VAL A 318 -13.78 -0.67 -9.10
C VAL A 318 -12.50 -1.51 -9.00
N HIS A 319 -11.92 -1.65 -7.80
CA HIS A 319 -10.73 -2.44 -7.58
C HIS A 319 -10.93 -3.89 -8.02
N HIS A 320 -11.97 -4.56 -7.53
CA HIS A 320 -12.22 -5.96 -7.86
C HIS A 320 -12.66 -6.17 -9.32
N HIS A 321 -13.42 -5.21 -9.89
CA HIS A 321 -13.74 -5.25 -11.32
C HIS A 321 -12.46 -5.19 -12.17
N LEU A 322 -11.56 -4.24 -11.89
CA LEU A 322 -10.28 -4.14 -12.62
C LEU A 322 -9.40 -5.37 -12.43
N ILE A 323 -9.44 -6.05 -11.27
CA ILE A 323 -8.77 -7.35 -11.08
C ILE A 323 -9.38 -8.40 -11.99
N SER A 324 -10.72 -8.53 -12.00
CA SER A 324 -11.43 -9.55 -12.78
C SER A 324 -11.18 -9.45 -14.30
N VAL A 325 -10.91 -8.24 -14.80
CA VAL A 325 -10.57 -7.99 -16.21
C VAL A 325 -9.07 -7.85 -16.47
N GLY A 326 -8.22 -8.12 -15.46
CA GLY A 326 -6.75 -8.11 -15.60
C GLY A 326 -6.13 -6.74 -15.80
N LYS A 327 -6.78 -5.65 -15.37
CA LYS A 327 -6.34 -4.27 -15.61
C LYS A 327 -5.91 -3.50 -14.34
N ARG A 328 -6.06 -4.09 -13.14
CA ARG A 328 -5.86 -3.35 -11.87
C ARG A 328 -4.48 -2.72 -11.73
N VAL A 329 -3.44 -3.38 -12.17
CA VAL A 329 -2.04 -2.91 -12.04
C VAL A 329 -1.66 -1.85 -13.08
N GLN A 330 -2.57 -1.48 -13.98
CA GLN A 330 -2.33 -0.49 -15.03
C GLN A 330 -2.74 0.92 -14.63
N THR A 331 -3.33 1.10 -13.45
CA THR A 331 -3.81 2.40 -12.96
C THR A 331 -3.74 2.49 -11.44
N ALA A 332 -3.57 3.69 -10.91
CA ALA A 332 -3.76 3.99 -9.49
C ALA A 332 -5.17 4.52 -9.26
N LEU A 333 -5.76 4.14 -8.13
CA LEU A 333 -7.04 4.66 -7.66
C LEU A 333 -6.80 5.73 -6.59
N ILE A 334 -7.39 6.89 -6.78
CA ILE A 334 -7.35 8.02 -5.85
C ILE A 334 -8.80 8.31 -5.44
N VAL A 335 -9.03 8.56 -4.17
CA VAL A 335 -10.38 8.86 -3.66
C VAL A 335 -10.45 10.31 -3.21
N GLU A 336 -11.39 11.05 -3.77
CA GLU A 336 -11.72 12.41 -3.37
C GLU A 336 -13.08 12.38 -2.67
N THR A 337 -13.07 12.27 -1.32
CA THR A 337 -14.28 12.10 -0.53
C THR A 337 -14.15 12.76 0.84
N VAL A 338 -15.26 13.21 1.38
CA VAL A 338 -15.35 13.68 2.77
C VAL A 338 -15.42 12.48 3.73
N SER A 339 -15.95 11.34 3.28
CA SER A 339 -16.14 10.13 4.10
C SER A 339 -14.83 9.46 4.55
N TYR A 340 -13.69 9.80 3.95
CA TYR A 340 -12.40 9.20 4.31
C TYR A 340 -11.99 9.46 5.75
N THR A 341 -12.32 10.61 6.30
CA THR A 341 -12.04 10.97 7.70
C THR A 341 -12.70 9.98 8.67
N HIS A 342 -13.91 9.51 8.37
CA HIS A 342 -14.60 8.50 9.16
C HIS A 342 -13.92 7.11 9.09
N LEU A 343 -13.35 6.76 7.95
CA LEU A 343 -12.64 5.50 7.77
C LEU A 343 -11.39 5.44 8.65
N ARG A 344 -10.67 6.54 8.74
CA ARG A 344 -9.44 6.64 9.51
C ARG A 344 -9.68 6.69 11.02
N ALA A 345 -10.78 7.31 11.46
CA ALA A 345 -11.16 7.29 12.87
C ALA A 345 -11.44 5.86 13.38
N HIS A 346 -11.89 4.96 12.52
CA HIS A 346 -12.08 3.55 12.87
C HIS A 346 -10.79 2.72 12.87
N GLU A 347 -9.77 3.13 12.13
CA GLU A 347 -8.45 2.49 12.14
C GLU A 347 -7.64 2.85 13.39
N THR A 348 -7.90 4.02 13.98
CA THR A 348 -7.22 4.48 15.21
C THR A 348 -7.87 3.96 16.49
N ASP A 349 -9.09 3.43 16.43
CA ASP A 349 -9.78 2.76 17.55
C ASP A 349 -9.36 1.28 17.72
N SER A 350 -8.35 0.82 16.97
CA SER A 350 -7.86 -0.56 17.00
C SER A 350 -6.44 -0.67 17.56
#